data_1076ba79fb542bcca8a645773b9c2f66
#
_entry.id   1076ba79fb542bcca8a645773b9c2f66
#
_cell.length_a   1.000
_cell.length_b   1.000
_cell.length_c   1.000
_cell.angle_alpha   90.00
_cell.angle_beta   90.00
_cell.angle_gamma   90.00
#
_symmetry.space_group_name_H-M   'P 1'
#
loop_
_entity.id
_entity.type
_entity.pdbx_description
1 polymer ?
#
loop_
_entity_poly.entity_id
_entity_poly.type
_entity_poly.pdbx_seq_one_letter_code
_entity_poly.pdbx_strand_id
1 'polypeptide(L)' 'MKVPVEPLDPRQVHALQQMSPEEKWQVALGLLETATEIRRLALRRDHPEWTEAQVEAELAAERIRAAA' A
#
# COMPACT_ATOMS: atom_id res chain seq x y z
N MET A 1 -0.11 24.36 -6.31
CA MET A 1 -1.41 23.89 -6.84
C MET A 1 -1.98 22.84 -5.89
N LYS A 2 -3.18 23.05 -5.40
CA LYS A 2 -3.84 22.08 -4.52
C LYS A 2 -4.38 20.94 -5.36
N VAL A 3 -3.93 19.72 -5.06
CA VAL A 3 -4.58 18.53 -5.59
C VAL A 3 -5.88 18.36 -4.81
N PRO A 4 -7.05 18.35 -5.49
CA PRO A 4 -8.29 18.14 -4.77
C PRO A 4 -8.29 16.73 -4.16
N VAL A 5 -8.42 16.67 -2.84
CA VAL A 5 -8.67 15.40 -2.16
C VAL A 5 -10.17 15.17 -2.25
N GLU A 6 -10.56 14.30 -3.15
CA GLU A 6 -11.95 13.92 -3.23
C GLU A 6 -12.32 13.08 -2.00
N PRO A 7 -13.39 13.46 -1.27
CA PRO A 7 -13.88 12.60 -0.20
C PRO A 7 -14.37 11.28 -0.78
N LEU A 8 -14.24 10.20 -0.02
CA LEU A 8 -14.78 8.91 -0.39
C LEU A 8 -16.27 9.04 -0.70
N ASP A 9 -16.71 8.39 -1.77
CA ASP A 9 -18.13 8.31 -2.10
C ASP A 9 -18.91 7.78 -0.87
N PRO A 10 -20.02 8.43 -0.47
CA PRO A 10 -20.84 7.95 0.65
C PRO A 10 -21.25 6.48 0.53
N ARG A 11 -21.44 5.99 -0.69
CA ARG A 11 -21.75 4.57 -0.93
C ARG A 11 -20.60 3.66 -0.54
N GLN A 12 -19.36 4.08 -0.82
CA GLN A 12 -18.16 3.32 -0.42
C GLN A 12 -17.98 3.32 1.09
N VAL A 13 -18.20 4.46 1.74
CA VAL A 13 -18.17 4.57 3.19
C VAL A 13 -19.21 3.66 3.82
N HIS A 14 -20.44 3.67 3.29
CA HIS A 14 -21.52 2.83 3.78
C HIS A 14 -21.18 1.34 3.62
N ALA A 15 -20.65 0.96 2.46
CA ALA A 15 -20.22 -0.42 2.21
C ALA A 15 -19.14 -0.86 3.19
N LEU A 16 -18.15 -0.01 3.47
CA LEU A 16 -17.09 -0.30 4.45
C LEU A 16 -17.66 -0.45 5.86
N GLN A 17 -18.63 0.38 6.24
CA GLN A 17 -19.27 0.30 7.55
C GLN A 17 -20.08 -0.99 7.74
N GLN A 18 -20.58 -1.56 6.63
CA GLN A 18 -21.37 -2.79 6.64
C GLN A 18 -20.51 -4.04 6.67
N MET A 19 -19.19 -3.91 6.44
CA MET A 19 -18.28 -5.04 6.45
C MET A 19 -18.07 -5.57 7.86
N SER A 20 -17.97 -6.89 7.99
CA SER A 20 -17.51 -7.53 9.20
C SER A 20 -16.05 -7.15 9.50
N PRO A 21 -15.58 -7.27 10.74
CA PRO A 21 -14.16 -7.04 11.05
C PRO A 21 -13.21 -7.89 10.20
N GLU A 22 -13.58 -9.12 9.88
CA GLU A 22 -12.79 -10.00 9.03
C GLU A 22 -12.71 -9.47 7.60
N GLU A 23 -13.85 -9.05 7.03
CA GLU A 23 -13.88 -8.45 5.69
C GLU A 23 -13.04 -7.18 5.62
N LYS A 24 -13.12 -6.31 6.64
CA LYS A 24 -12.29 -5.10 6.73
C LYS A 24 -10.81 -5.45 6.76
N TRP A 25 -10.45 -6.50 7.49
CA TRP A 25 -9.07 -6.98 7.55
C TRP A 25 -8.57 -7.46 6.20
N GLN A 26 -9.39 -8.22 5.46
CA GLN A 26 -9.05 -8.68 4.11
C GLN A 26 -8.83 -7.52 3.16
N VAL A 27 -9.69 -6.50 3.20
CA VAL A 27 -9.53 -5.30 2.39
C VAL A 27 -8.23 -4.57 2.73
N ALA A 28 -7.93 -4.43 4.02
CA ALA A 28 -6.70 -3.78 4.47
C ALA A 28 -5.45 -4.52 3.99
N LEU A 29 -5.45 -5.86 4.07
CA LEU A 29 -4.34 -6.67 3.56
C LEU A 29 -4.16 -6.50 2.05
N GLY A 30 -5.26 -6.48 1.29
CA GLY A 30 -5.22 -6.25 -0.15
C GLY A 30 -4.63 -4.89 -0.51
N LEU A 31 -4.98 -3.85 0.23
CA LEU A 31 -4.44 -2.50 0.05
C LEU A 31 -2.94 -2.46 0.36
N LEU A 32 -2.49 -3.14 1.43
CA LEU A 32 -1.08 -3.23 1.77
C LEU A 32 -0.28 -3.97 0.69
N GLU A 33 -0.81 -5.06 0.16
CA GLU A 33 -0.18 -5.79 -0.95
C GLU A 33 -0.03 -4.92 -2.18
N THR A 34 -1.08 -4.18 -2.55
CA THR A 34 -1.07 -3.26 -3.68
C THR A 34 -0.03 -2.15 -3.49
N ALA A 35 -0.01 -1.53 -2.32
CA ALA A 35 0.96 -0.48 -2.00
C ALA A 35 2.39 -1.01 -2.05
N THR A 36 2.63 -2.22 -1.55
CA THR A 36 3.94 -2.87 -1.60
C THR A 36 4.37 -3.13 -3.04
N GLU A 37 3.46 -3.60 -3.89
CA GLU A 37 3.77 -3.86 -5.29
C GLU A 37 4.11 -2.58 -6.05
N ILE A 38 3.37 -1.50 -5.82
CA ILE A 38 3.67 -0.19 -6.41
C ILE A 38 5.05 0.28 -5.97
N ARG A 39 5.39 0.13 -4.70
CA ARG A 39 6.70 0.51 -4.17
C ARG A 39 7.82 -0.34 -4.77
N ARG A 40 7.57 -1.64 -4.93
CA ARG A 40 8.53 -2.56 -5.57
C ARG A 40 8.85 -2.13 -7.00
N LEU A 41 7.83 -1.81 -7.78
CA LEU A 41 8.00 -1.33 -9.15
C LEU A 41 8.78 -0.02 -9.20
N ALA A 42 8.50 0.89 -8.28
CA ALA A 42 9.23 2.16 -8.18
C ALA A 42 10.71 1.94 -7.87
N LEU A 43 11.03 1.02 -6.95
CA LEU A 43 12.41 0.69 -6.62
C LEU A 43 13.16 0.08 -7.81
N ARG A 44 12.52 -0.81 -8.55
CA ARG A 44 13.11 -1.40 -9.76
C ARG A 44 13.37 -0.35 -10.83
N ARG A 45 12.47 0.60 -10.98
CA ARG A 45 12.64 1.71 -11.93
C ARG A 45 13.81 2.62 -11.55
N ASP A 46 13.89 2.96 -10.26
CA ASP A 46 14.89 3.89 -9.75
C ASP A 46 16.28 3.24 -9.59
N HIS A 47 16.30 1.93 -9.39
CA HIS A 47 17.52 1.14 -9.16
C HIS A 47 17.58 -0.09 -10.08
N PRO A 48 17.71 0.13 -11.41
CA PRO A 48 17.72 -1.00 -12.35
C PRO A 48 18.91 -1.94 -12.15
N GLU A 49 19.97 -1.49 -11.47
CA GLU A 49 21.15 -2.29 -11.13
C GLU A 49 20.96 -3.20 -9.92
N TRP A 50 19.88 -3.00 -9.16
CA TRP A 50 19.62 -3.82 -7.97
C TRP A 50 19.12 -5.21 -8.33
N THR A 51 19.55 -6.20 -7.56
CA THR A 51 18.99 -7.55 -7.63
C THR A 51 17.61 -7.60 -6.97
N GLU A 52 16.85 -8.64 -7.24
CA GLU A 52 15.56 -8.88 -6.56
C GLU A 52 15.76 -8.90 -5.03
N ALA A 53 16.84 -9.52 -4.55
CA ALA A 53 17.15 -9.58 -3.13
C ALA A 53 17.36 -8.19 -2.53
N GLN A 54 18.01 -7.30 -3.26
CA GLN A 54 18.25 -5.92 -2.81
C GLN A 54 16.93 -5.13 -2.75
N VAL A 55 16.06 -5.29 -3.73
CA VAL A 55 14.73 -4.67 -3.74
C VAL A 55 13.91 -5.14 -2.54
N GLU A 56 13.87 -6.44 -2.29
CA GLU A 56 13.12 -7.01 -1.16
C GLU A 56 13.72 -6.58 0.18
N ALA A 57 15.03 -6.48 0.29
CA ALA A 57 15.70 -5.99 1.49
C ALA A 57 15.31 -4.54 1.80
N GLU A 58 15.24 -3.68 0.79
CA GLU A 58 14.81 -2.29 0.97
C GLU A 58 13.34 -2.19 1.38
N LEU A 59 12.48 -3.00 0.79
CA LEU A 59 11.07 -3.05 1.19
C LEU A 59 10.93 -3.48 2.66
N ALA A 60 11.69 -4.46 3.09
CA ALA A 60 11.69 -4.90 4.49
C ALA A 60 12.20 -3.80 5.43
N ALA A 61 13.26 -3.09 5.04
CA ALA A 61 13.80 -1.97 5.81
C ALA A 61 12.79 -0.83 5.92
N GLU A 62 12.07 -0.52 4.86
CA GLU A 62 11.01 0.51 4.87
C GLU A 62 9.88 0.15 5.83
N ARG A 63 9.48 -1.13 5.90
CA ARG A 63 8.45 -1.60 6.85
C ARG A 63 8.90 -1.41 8.29
N ILE A 64 10.15 -1.73 8.57
CA ILE A 64 10.73 -1.58 9.91
C ILE A 64 10.74 -0.09 10.30
N ARG A 65 11.18 0.78 9.42
CA ARG A 65 11.19 2.23 9.66
C ARG A 65 9.78 2.78 9.89
N ALA A 66 8.80 2.29 9.13
CA ALA A 66 7.41 2.72 9.26
C ALA A 66 6.77 2.24 10.57
N ALA A 67 7.23 1.11 11.13
CA ALA A 67 6.73 0.55 12.37
C ALA A 67 7.37 1.16 13.62
N ALA A 68 8.45 1.88 13.45
CA ALA A 68 9.21 2.50 14.55
C ALA A 68 8.51 3.75 15.13
#